data_7dc87266b7d09f6c367b4ac78ca1fc55
#
_entry.id   7dc87266b7d09f6c367b4ac78ca1fc55
#
_cell.length_a   1.000
_cell.length_b   1.000
_cell.length_c   1.000
_cell.angle_alpha   90.00
_cell.angle_beta   90.00
_cell.angle_gamma   90.00
#
_symmetry.space_group_name_H-M   'P 1'
#
loop_
_entity.id
_entity.type
_entity.pdbx_description
1 polymer ?
#
loop_
_entity_poly.entity_id
_entity_poly.type
_entity_poly.pdbx_seq_one_letter_code
_entity_poly.pdbx_strand_id
1 'polypeptide(L)'
;MALLELQRTISPVDYDDVARKLIVYSRSLAKGSLSAAGGASVGEAPVLQYLSGIDGDVIPSEIAKKLKFSRARMSHILDSLESKGYVQRRTDPNDRRRVLVSITKEGRDFAAKKNVESVASLSKQLSALGEHDAQELVRILNKAYSLTYDADDYLDNL
;
A
#
# COMPACT_ATOMS: atom_id res chain seq x y z
N MET A 1 25.91 49.70 6.07
CA MET A 1 26.56 48.53 5.48
C MET A 1 26.19 47.24 6.25
N ALA A 2 24.91 47.01 6.62
CA ALA A 2 24.49 45.79 7.35
C ALA A 2 23.22 45.16 6.79
N LEU A 3 22.76 45.60 5.61
CA LEU A 3 21.54 45.09 4.97
C LEU A 3 21.80 44.17 3.74
N LEU A 4 23.05 43.90 3.44
CA LEU A 4 23.48 43.11 2.26
C LEU A 4 23.97 41.69 2.60
N GLU A 5 24.01 41.31 3.87
CA GLU A 5 24.47 39.96 4.28
C GLU A 5 23.36 38.96 4.62
N LEU A 6 22.09 39.30 4.40
CA LEU A 6 20.94 38.40 4.67
C LEU A 6 20.37 37.73 3.42
N GLN A 7 21.01 37.84 2.28
CA GLN A 7 20.80 36.89 1.19
C GLN A 7 21.67 35.63 1.42
N ARG A 8 21.32 34.85 2.45
CA ARG A 8 21.69 33.44 2.43
C ARG A 8 21.18 32.88 1.11
N THR A 9 22.06 32.65 0.20
CA THR A 9 21.86 31.91 -1.04
C THR A 9 21.27 30.59 -0.63
N ILE A 10 19.94 30.48 -0.67
CA ILE A 10 19.25 29.20 -0.56
C ILE A 10 19.72 28.47 -1.80
N SER A 11 20.67 27.56 -1.66
CA SER A 11 21.05 26.66 -2.74
C SER A 11 19.79 26.03 -3.28
N PRO A 12 19.57 26.02 -4.60
CA PRO A 12 18.40 25.40 -5.18
C PRO A 12 18.31 23.97 -4.65
N VAL A 13 17.10 23.58 -4.23
CA VAL A 13 16.84 22.23 -3.69
C VAL A 13 17.23 21.21 -4.76
N ASP A 14 18.16 20.33 -4.45
CA ASP A 14 18.46 19.16 -5.30
C ASP A 14 17.35 18.12 -5.11
N TYR A 15 16.34 18.20 -5.97
CA TYR A 15 15.21 17.29 -5.94
C TYR A 15 15.59 15.83 -6.22
N ASP A 16 16.69 15.57 -6.94
CA ASP A 16 17.19 14.22 -7.19
C ASP A 16 17.78 13.60 -5.91
N ASP A 17 18.51 14.37 -5.12
CA ASP A 17 19.01 13.94 -3.81
C ASP A 17 17.87 13.68 -2.84
N VAL A 18 16.90 14.60 -2.78
CA VAL A 18 15.70 14.43 -1.95
C VAL A 18 14.91 13.18 -2.36
N ALA A 19 14.73 12.95 -3.66
CA ALA A 19 14.03 11.76 -4.17
C ALA A 19 14.77 10.47 -3.80
N ARG A 20 16.10 10.43 -3.96
CA ARG A 20 16.92 9.27 -3.53
C ARG A 20 16.76 8.96 -2.04
N LYS A 21 16.82 9.98 -1.18
CA LYS A 21 16.61 9.83 0.26
C LYS A 21 15.19 9.33 0.58
N LEU A 22 14.18 9.89 -0.05
CA LEU A 22 12.79 9.47 0.14
C LEU A 22 12.58 8.01 -0.25
N ILE A 23 13.15 7.56 -1.38
CA ILE A 23 13.08 6.15 -1.80
C ILE A 23 13.71 5.23 -0.75
N VAL A 24 14.88 5.59 -0.22
CA VAL A 24 15.56 4.77 0.81
C VAL A 24 14.74 4.73 2.10
N TYR A 25 14.29 5.87 2.58
CA TYR A 25 13.56 5.96 3.85
C TYR A 25 12.18 5.30 3.78
N SER A 26 11.44 5.49 2.68
CA SER A 26 10.14 4.85 2.49
C SER A 26 10.24 3.31 2.45
N ARG A 27 11.28 2.78 1.79
CA ARG A 27 11.56 1.33 1.80
C ARG A 27 11.89 0.81 3.21
N SER A 28 12.63 1.58 3.98
CA SER A 28 13.00 1.20 5.35
C SER A 28 11.79 1.23 6.30
N LEU A 29 10.96 2.25 6.20
CA LEU A 29 9.70 2.34 6.95
C LEU A 29 8.74 1.20 6.58
N ALA A 30 8.54 0.97 5.28
CA ALA A 30 7.70 -0.13 4.80
C ALA A 30 8.22 -1.50 5.26
N LYS A 31 9.55 -1.73 5.23
CA LYS A 31 10.14 -2.98 5.71
C LYS A 31 9.90 -3.21 7.20
N GLY A 32 9.97 -2.17 8.02
CA GLY A 32 9.67 -2.24 9.45
C GLY A 32 8.21 -2.61 9.71
N SER A 33 7.28 -2.01 8.98
CA SER A 33 5.83 -2.28 9.08
C SER A 33 5.44 -3.64 8.49
N LEU A 34 6.04 -4.04 7.35
CA LEU A 34 5.79 -5.30 6.67
C LEU A 34 6.50 -6.50 7.33
N SER A 35 7.64 -6.28 8.01
CA SER A 35 8.35 -7.34 8.74
C SER A 35 7.58 -7.80 9.98
N ALA A 36 6.81 -6.91 10.60
CA ALA A 36 5.86 -7.28 11.65
C ALA A 36 4.73 -8.18 11.12
N ALA A 37 4.48 -8.14 9.82
CA ALA A 37 3.44 -8.89 9.13
C ALA A 37 3.91 -10.28 8.62
N GLY A 38 4.67 -11.04 9.41
CA GLY A 38 5.12 -12.39 9.04
C GLY A 38 4.01 -13.21 8.37
N GLY A 39 4.29 -13.79 7.18
CA GLY A 39 3.41 -14.72 6.48
C GLY A 39 2.80 -14.25 5.16
N ALA A 40 2.76 -12.95 4.86
CA ALA A 40 2.36 -12.46 3.53
C ALA A 40 3.56 -11.93 2.75
N SER A 41 3.68 -12.27 1.47
CA SER A 41 4.69 -11.67 0.60
C SER A 41 4.32 -10.23 0.25
N VAL A 42 5.31 -9.46 -0.22
CA VAL A 42 5.14 -8.04 -0.61
C VAL A 42 4.00 -7.79 -1.63
N GLY A 43 3.51 -8.84 -2.30
CA GLY A 43 2.41 -8.74 -3.24
C GLY A 43 1.06 -9.22 -2.69
N GLU A 44 1.04 -10.06 -1.66
CA GLU A 44 -0.19 -10.67 -1.12
C GLU A 44 -1.01 -9.68 -0.29
N ALA A 45 -0.34 -8.88 0.54
CA ALA A 45 -1.02 -7.93 1.41
C ALA A 45 -1.93 -6.95 0.65
N PRO A 46 -1.48 -6.26 -0.42
CA PRO A 46 -2.36 -5.39 -1.21
C PRO A 46 -3.54 -6.11 -1.85
N VAL A 47 -3.37 -7.37 -2.27
CA VAL A 47 -4.46 -8.16 -2.86
C VAL A 47 -5.51 -8.53 -1.82
N LEU A 48 -5.08 -8.98 -0.63
CA LEU A 48 -6.01 -9.28 0.47
C LEU A 48 -6.73 -8.02 0.96
N GLN A 49 -6.01 -6.89 1.08
CA GLN A 49 -6.60 -5.61 1.45
C GLN A 49 -7.68 -5.20 0.44
N TYR A 50 -7.39 -5.25 -0.85
CA TYR A 50 -8.34 -4.93 -1.91
C TYR A 50 -9.58 -5.84 -1.86
N LEU A 51 -9.38 -7.15 -1.74
CA LEU A 51 -10.48 -8.12 -1.68
C LEU A 51 -11.30 -8.00 -0.39
N SER A 52 -10.72 -7.53 0.70
CA SER A 52 -11.44 -7.30 1.97
C SER A 52 -12.48 -6.19 1.88
N GLY A 53 -12.26 -5.21 1.00
CA GLY A 53 -13.20 -4.10 0.73
C GLY A 53 -14.32 -4.44 -0.25
N ILE A 54 -14.33 -5.67 -0.80
CA ILE A 54 -15.30 -6.07 -1.83
C ILE A 54 -16.20 -7.18 -1.30
N ASP A 55 -17.50 -6.99 -1.49
CA ASP A 55 -18.49 -8.03 -1.24
C ASP A 55 -18.75 -8.81 -2.53
N GLY A 56 -18.31 -10.08 -2.56
CA GLY A 56 -18.52 -10.97 -3.68
C GLY A 56 -17.25 -11.34 -4.45
N ASP A 57 -17.45 -11.68 -5.72
CA ASP A 57 -16.39 -12.22 -6.57
C ASP A 57 -15.84 -11.14 -7.51
N VAL A 58 -14.55 -11.24 -7.81
CA VAL A 58 -13.83 -10.32 -8.70
C VAL A 58 -13.04 -11.13 -9.73
N ILE A 59 -12.89 -10.57 -10.93
CA ILE A 59 -12.06 -11.18 -11.96
C ILE A 59 -10.57 -10.83 -11.69
N PRO A 60 -9.63 -11.80 -11.77
CA PRO A 60 -8.20 -11.55 -11.54
C PRO A 60 -7.62 -10.39 -12.35
N SER A 61 -8.12 -10.15 -13.56
CA SER A 61 -7.65 -9.05 -14.40
C SER A 61 -8.06 -7.66 -13.88
N GLU A 62 -9.18 -7.56 -13.15
CA GLU A 62 -9.62 -6.32 -12.51
C GLU A 62 -8.71 -6.00 -11.32
N ILE A 63 -8.41 -7.01 -10.48
CA ILE A 63 -7.46 -6.87 -9.38
C ILE A 63 -6.09 -6.44 -9.91
N ALA A 64 -5.61 -7.11 -10.98
CA ALA A 64 -4.33 -6.80 -11.59
C ALA A 64 -4.27 -5.35 -12.12
N LYS A 65 -5.36 -4.89 -12.77
CA LYS A 65 -5.47 -3.52 -13.28
C LYS A 65 -5.46 -2.50 -12.14
N LYS A 66 -6.30 -2.71 -11.10
CA LYS A 66 -6.40 -1.79 -9.95
C LYS A 66 -5.06 -1.68 -9.20
N LEU A 67 -4.39 -2.80 -8.96
CA LEU A 67 -3.12 -2.83 -8.23
C LEU A 67 -1.87 -2.62 -9.11
N LYS A 68 -2.06 -2.36 -10.42
CA LYS A 68 -0.96 -2.16 -11.39
C LYS A 68 0.03 -3.33 -11.43
N PHE A 69 -0.49 -4.56 -11.28
CA PHE A 69 0.29 -5.79 -11.37
C PHE A 69 0.20 -6.40 -12.77
N SER A 70 1.26 -7.10 -13.21
CA SER A 70 1.19 -7.92 -14.42
C SER A 70 0.30 -9.14 -14.18
N ARG A 71 -0.29 -9.70 -15.26
CA ARG A 71 -1.12 -10.92 -15.19
C ARG A 71 -0.36 -12.10 -14.57
N ALA A 72 0.91 -12.29 -14.96
CA ALA A 72 1.75 -13.34 -14.43
C ALA A 72 1.98 -13.18 -12.91
N ARG A 73 2.30 -11.97 -12.46
CA ARG A 73 2.46 -11.67 -11.03
C ARG A 73 1.17 -11.92 -10.26
N MET A 74 0.02 -11.48 -10.79
CA MET A 74 -1.27 -11.70 -10.17
C MET A 74 -1.59 -13.19 -10.03
N SER A 75 -1.34 -14.00 -11.08
CA SER A 75 -1.53 -15.44 -11.02
C SER A 75 -0.73 -16.07 -9.88
N HIS A 76 0.58 -15.78 -9.78
CA HIS A 76 1.43 -16.29 -8.71
C HIS A 76 0.96 -15.88 -7.30
N ILE A 77 0.52 -14.62 -7.15
CA ILE A 77 -0.01 -14.15 -5.86
C ILE A 77 -1.29 -14.91 -5.50
N LEU A 78 -2.21 -15.06 -6.43
CA LEU A 78 -3.46 -15.76 -6.19
C LEU A 78 -3.24 -17.25 -5.95
N ASP A 79 -2.28 -17.89 -6.62
CA ASP A 79 -1.91 -19.30 -6.36
C ASP A 79 -1.39 -19.47 -4.93
N SER A 80 -0.55 -18.53 -4.47
CA SER A 80 -0.05 -18.53 -3.10
C SER A 80 -1.15 -18.28 -2.07
N LEU A 81 -2.05 -17.32 -2.31
CA LEU A 81 -3.16 -17.02 -1.41
C LEU A 81 -4.17 -18.18 -1.33
N GLU A 82 -4.43 -18.85 -2.45
CA GLU A 82 -5.30 -20.01 -2.50
C GLU A 82 -4.70 -21.20 -1.77
N SER A 83 -3.40 -21.45 -1.94
CA SER A 83 -2.70 -22.51 -1.19
C SER A 83 -2.69 -22.29 0.33
N LYS A 84 -2.82 -21.06 0.79
CA LYS A 84 -2.96 -20.67 2.20
C LYS A 84 -4.42 -20.67 2.67
N GLY A 85 -5.37 -20.90 1.77
CA GLY A 85 -6.80 -20.88 2.08
C GLY A 85 -7.39 -19.48 2.28
N TYR A 86 -6.69 -18.41 1.87
CA TYR A 86 -7.15 -17.02 2.07
C TYR A 86 -8.04 -16.51 0.95
N VAL A 87 -7.95 -17.10 -0.22
CA VAL A 87 -8.87 -16.85 -1.33
C VAL A 87 -9.35 -18.17 -1.90
N GLN A 88 -10.46 -18.10 -2.61
CA GLN A 88 -10.98 -19.21 -3.39
C GLN A 88 -11.22 -18.78 -4.83
N ARG A 89 -11.02 -19.70 -5.76
CA ARG A 89 -11.33 -19.51 -7.18
C ARG A 89 -12.50 -20.38 -7.57
N ARG A 90 -13.37 -19.85 -8.41
CA ARG A 90 -14.45 -20.62 -9.01
C ARG A 90 -14.64 -20.23 -10.47
N THR A 91 -15.18 -21.14 -11.27
CA THR A 91 -15.60 -20.82 -12.64
C THR A 91 -16.85 -19.97 -12.59
N ASP A 92 -16.91 -18.92 -13.41
CA ASP A 92 -18.12 -18.12 -13.57
C ASP A 92 -19.25 -18.98 -14.12
N PRO A 93 -20.41 -19.07 -13.46
CA PRO A 93 -21.55 -19.85 -13.93
C PRO A 93 -22.11 -19.36 -15.27
N ASN A 94 -21.92 -18.10 -15.61
CA ASN A 94 -22.42 -17.47 -16.83
C ASN A 94 -21.39 -17.49 -17.98
N ASP A 95 -20.09 -17.63 -17.66
CA ASP A 95 -19.02 -17.72 -18.67
C ASP A 95 -17.91 -18.67 -18.18
N ARG A 96 -17.93 -19.90 -18.65
CA ARG A 96 -16.97 -20.94 -18.29
C ARG A 96 -15.51 -20.61 -18.62
N ARG A 97 -15.25 -19.55 -19.38
CA ARG A 97 -13.90 -19.06 -19.70
C ARG A 97 -13.37 -18.12 -18.64
N ARG A 98 -14.22 -17.66 -17.72
CA ARG A 98 -13.86 -16.73 -16.66
C ARG A 98 -13.66 -17.47 -15.35
N VAL A 99 -12.63 -17.03 -14.62
CA VAL A 99 -12.38 -17.40 -13.24
C VAL A 99 -12.74 -16.21 -12.36
N LEU A 100 -13.47 -16.49 -11.32
CA LEU A 100 -13.85 -15.55 -10.27
C LEU A 100 -13.01 -15.85 -9.03
N VAL A 101 -12.64 -14.81 -8.30
CA VAL A 101 -11.89 -14.89 -7.03
C VAL A 101 -12.66 -14.18 -5.96
N SER A 102 -12.75 -14.81 -4.81
CA SER A 102 -13.30 -14.18 -3.59
C SER A 102 -12.40 -14.48 -2.40
N ILE A 103 -12.41 -13.57 -1.42
CA ILE A 103 -11.68 -13.75 -0.16
C ILE A 103 -12.50 -14.70 0.75
N THR A 104 -11.81 -15.62 1.41
CA THR A 104 -12.41 -16.50 2.40
C THR A 104 -12.59 -15.80 3.75
N LYS A 105 -13.31 -16.43 4.69
CA LYS A 105 -13.38 -15.93 6.06
C LYS A 105 -11.99 -15.87 6.69
N GLU A 106 -11.19 -16.93 6.53
CA GLU A 106 -9.82 -17.02 7.01
C GLU A 106 -8.92 -15.92 6.41
N GLY A 107 -9.11 -15.61 5.12
CA GLY A 107 -8.42 -14.51 4.45
C GLY A 107 -8.80 -13.13 5.02
N ARG A 108 -10.09 -12.89 5.30
CA ARG A 108 -10.55 -11.64 5.94
C ARG A 108 -9.98 -11.49 7.35
N ASP A 109 -10.06 -12.54 8.15
CA ASP A 109 -9.53 -12.55 9.52
C ASP A 109 -8.01 -12.29 9.53
N PHE A 110 -7.28 -12.92 8.59
CA PHE A 110 -5.86 -12.70 8.42
C PHE A 110 -5.53 -11.26 7.99
N ALA A 111 -6.25 -10.71 6.99
CA ALA A 111 -6.05 -9.34 6.52
C ALA A 111 -6.33 -8.33 7.63
N ALA A 112 -7.42 -8.49 8.39
CA ALA A 112 -7.75 -7.62 9.52
C ALA A 112 -6.68 -7.66 10.60
N LYS A 113 -6.21 -8.84 10.99
CA LYS A 113 -5.11 -9.00 11.95
C LYS A 113 -3.84 -8.31 11.48
N LYS A 114 -3.48 -8.49 10.21
CA LYS A 114 -2.27 -7.87 9.62
C LYS A 114 -2.37 -6.36 9.53
N ASN A 115 -3.55 -5.83 9.24
CA ASN A 115 -3.78 -4.39 9.27
C ASN A 115 -3.54 -3.81 10.68
N VAL A 116 -4.11 -4.43 11.71
CA VAL A 116 -3.90 -4.01 13.12
C VAL A 116 -2.43 -4.04 13.51
N GLU A 117 -1.71 -5.13 13.17
CA GLU A 117 -0.28 -5.26 13.45
C GLU A 117 0.56 -4.18 12.72
N SER A 118 0.23 -3.89 11.46
CA SER A 118 0.92 -2.87 10.67
C SER A 118 0.67 -1.46 11.21
N VAL A 119 -0.59 -1.15 11.56
CA VAL A 119 -0.94 0.14 12.18
C VAL A 119 -0.22 0.29 13.52
N ALA A 120 -0.22 -0.72 14.38
CA ALA A 120 0.46 -0.65 15.68
C ALA A 120 1.98 -0.44 15.52
N SER A 121 2.60 -1.14 14.57
CA SER A 121 4.03 -0.97 14.27
C SER A 121 4.36 0.44 13.80
N LEU A 122 3.56 0.97 12.85
CA LEU A 122 3.75 2.31 12.31
C LEU A 122 3.46 3.39 13.36
N SER A 123 2.41 3.21 14.18
CA SER A 123 2.08 4.13 15.29
C SER A 123 3.24 4.26 16.28
N LYS A 124 3.91 3.15 16.60
CA LYS A 124 5.10 3.17 17.46
C LYS A 124 6.25 3.97 16.82
N GLN A 125 6.45 3.86 15.52
CA GLN A 125 7.47 4.63 14.81
C GLN A 125 7.12 6.11 14.75
N LEU A 126 5.86 6.44 14.45
CA LEU A 126 5.38 7.82 14.39
C LEU A 126 5.37 8.50 15.76
N SER A 127 5.06 7.79 16.83
CA SER A 127 5.11 8.35 18.19
C SER A 127 6.53 8.79 18.60
N ALA A 128 7.57 8.16 18.05
CA ALA A 128 8.95 8.54 18.26
C ALA A 128 9.35 9.85 17.58
N LEU A 129 8.61 10.28 16.53
CA LEU A 129 8.80 11.58 15.90
C LEU A 129 8.22 12.74 16.71
N GLY A 130 7.27 12.47 17.61
CA GLY A 130 6.45 13.47 18.25
C GLY A 130 5.23 13.89 17.42
N GLU A 131 4.25 14.48 18.08
CA GLU A 131 2.94 14.75 17.50
C GLU A 131 3.02 15.68 16.27
N HIS A 132 3.76 16.79 16.41
CA HIS A 132 3.89 17.80 15.34
C HIS A 132 4.44 17.19 14.06
N ASP A 133 5.58 16.48 14.13
CA ASP A 133 6.27 15.94 12.96
C ASP A 133 5.50 14.78 12.33
N ALA A 134 4.80 13.97 13.15
CA ALA A 134 3.94 12.92 12.65
C ALA A 134 2.76 13.47 11.84
N GLN A 135 2.09 14.52 12.34
CA GLN A 135 1.00 15.20 11.64
C GLN A 135 1.50 15.90 10.37
N GLU A 136 2.66 16.55 10.42
CA GLU A 136 3.25 17.23 9.27
C GLU A 136 3.65 16.24 8.18
N LEU A 137 4.17 15.07 8.54
CA LEU A 137 4.47 13.99 7.59
C LEU A 137 3.21 13.54 6.84
N VAL A 138 2.11 13.31 7.55
CA VAL A 138 0.83 12.94 6.93
C VAL A 138 0.33 14.05 6.01
N ARG A 139 0.42 15.32 6.44
CA ARG A 139 0.02 16.48 5.63
C ARG A 139 0.80 16.57 4.32
N ILE A 140 2.13 16.36 4.38
CA ILE A 140 3.01 16.42 3.20
C ILE A 140 2.71 15.25 2.26
N LEU A 141 2.55 14.03 2.79
CA LEU A 141 2.22 12.85 1.99
C LEU A 141 0.86 13.00 1.31
N ASN A 142 -0.14 13.53 2.01
CA ASN A 142 -1.46 13.78 1.43
C ASN A 142 -1.37 14.80 0.27
N LYS A 143 -0.61 15.89 0.45
CA LYS A 143 -0.36 16.87 -0.61
C LYS A 143 0.34 16.23 -1.81
N ALA A 144 1.37 15.41 -1.59
CA ALA A 144 2.08 14.72 -2.66
C ALA A 144 1.16 13.74 -3.40
N TYR A 145 0.32 13.02 -2.67
CA TYR A 145 -0.66 12.10 -3.25
C TYR A 145 -1.67 12.82 -4.15
N SER A 146 -2.28 13.91 -3.67
CA SER A 146 -3.26 14.70 -4.42
C SER A 146 -2.70 15.37 -5.69
N LEU A 147 -1.39 15.54 -5.80
CA LEU A 147 -0.72 16.03 -7.01
C LEU A 147 -0.44 14.93 -8.04
N THR A 148 -0.49 13.67 -7.63
CA THR A 148 -0.06 12.51 -8.44
C THR A 148 -1.24 11.66 -8.88
N TYR A 149 -2.32 11.64 -8.11
CA TYR A 149 -3.49 10.78 -8.31
C TYR A 149 -4.77 11.63 -8.28
N ASP A 150 -5.75 11.27 -9.11
CA ASP A 150 -7.07 11.88 -9.07
C ASP A 150 -7.78 11.55 -7.74
N ALA A 151 -8.64 12.47 -7.29
CA ALA A 151 -9.34 12.35 -6.00
C ALA A 151 -10.16 11.05 -5.87
N ASP A 152 -10.64 10.51 -6.98
CA ASP A 152 -11.42 9.26 -7.02
C ASP A 152 -10.58 8.01 -6.71
N ASP A 153 -9.26 8.04 -6.94
CA ASP A 153 -8.35 6.94 -6.59
C ASP A 153 -8.04 6.86 -5.07
N TYR A 154 -8.34 7.94 -4.32
CA TYR A 154 -7.98 8.03 -2.89
C TYR A 154 -9.00 7.34 -1.98
N LEU A 155 -10.28 7.52 -2.24
CA LEU A 155 -11.36 7.03 -1.37
C LEU A 155 -11.54 5.51 -1.46
N ASP A 156 -11.13 4.90 -2.57
CA ASP A 156 -11.21 3.45 -2.78
C ASP A 156 -10.10 2.64 -2.06
N ASN A 157 -9.16 3.31 -1.38
CA ASN A 157 -8.00 2.66 -0.73
C ASN A 157 -7.93 2.88 0.79
N LEU A 158 -8.93 3.56 1.39
CA LEU A 158 -9.08 3.73 2.83
C LEU A 158 -10.02 2.71 3.43
#